data_ff39ed4fa3eed6672a9d76ea22063c28
#
_entry.id   ff39ed4fa3eed6672a9d76ea22063c28
#
_cell.length_a   1.000
_cell.length_b   1.000
_cell.length_c   1.000
_cell.angle_alpha   90.00
_cell.angle_beta   90.00
_cell.angle_gamma   90.00
#
_symmetry.space_group_name_H-M   'P 1'
#
loop_
_entity.id
_entity.type
_entity.pdbx_description
1 polymer ?
#
loop_
_entity_poly.entity_id
_entity_poly.type
_entity_poly.pdbx_seq_one_letter_code
_entity_poly.pdbx_strand_id
1 'polypeptide(L)'
;MKGKILDYNIQESTGIISGDDGRRYSFSNSEWKASESPKVNQTVDFEAQDGVANAIYLVKAQIPDFASTLNIEGSEARKGAVYGAIGSGLTFFSIIPFLGILFLIAGIVLEFMGVKKLSDNAPKQRDIFINFIWGYGAIIVGTILMTIIMGAGMLGGAMSMNSSGFDNFGAGIGMGGMFFGIFIYLGFAIYGVIKMYKAINSIGIEYNVPLMKLVAKGYVIGIILVPLLGIGYLILFITFILKIF
;
A
#
# COMPACT_ATOMS: atom_id res chain seq x y z
N MET A 1 4.09 -36.22 3.90
CA MET A 1 3.23 -36.08 2.69
C MET A 1 2.18 -35.03 2.96
N LYS A 2 1.88 -34.15 1.99
CA LYS A 2 0.87 -33.11 2.19
C LYS A 2 -0.52 -33.57 1.76
N GLY A 3 -1.55 -32.97 2.35
CA GLY A 3 -2.94 -33.23 1.98
C GLY A 3 -3.88 -32.19 2.57
N LYS A 4 -5.17 -32.36 2.32
CA LYS A 4 -6.23 -31.46 2.76
C LYS A 4 -7.32 -32.21 3.50
N ILE A 5 -7.75 -31.72 4.65
CA ILE A 5 -8.84 -32.32 5.41
C ILE A 5 -10.14 -32.17 4.62
N LEU A 6 -10.78 -33.28 4.27
CA LEU A 6 -12.06 -33.33 3.61
C LEU A 6 -13.23 -33.32 4.59
N ASP A 7 -13.07 -34.05 5.68
CA ASP A 7 -14.10 -34.19 6.70
C ASP A 7 -13.47 -34.46 8.08
N TYR A 8 -14.16 -34.04 9.14
CA TYR A 8 -13.79 -34.32 10.52
C TYR A 8 -15.02 -34.41 11.41
N ASN A 9 -15.22 -35.57 12.01
CA ASN A 9 -16.28 -35.82 12.98
C ASN A 9 -15.75 -35.68 14.41
N ILE A 10 -16.19 -34.61 15.09
CA ILE A 10 -15.75 -34.31 16.46
C ILE A 10 -16.22 -35.38 17.45
N GLN A 11 -17.42 -35.97 17.25
CA GLN A 11 -17.99 -36.97 18.18
C GLN A 11 -17.20 -38.28 18.13
N GLU A 12 -16.82 -38.70 16.92
CA GLU A 12 -16.04 -39.93 16.71
C GLU A 12 -14.55 -39.69 16.80
N SER A 13 -14.10 -38.42 16.89
CA SER A 13 -12.70 -38.03 16.90
C SER A 13 -11.90 -38.58 15.70
N THR A 14 -12.55 -38.69 14.54
CA THR A 14 -11.96 -39.21 13.30
C THR A 14 -12.21 -38.27 12.12
N GLY A 15 -11.38 -38.37 11.09
CA GLY A 15 -11.54 -37.57 9.87
C GLY A 15 -10.90 -38.22 8.65
N ILE A 16 -11.02 -37.54 7.50
CA ILE A 16 -10.50 -37.97 6.22
C ILE A 16 -9.65 -36.87 5.62
N ILE A 17 -8.44 -37.21 5.16
CA ILE A 17 -7.54 -36.36 4.41
C ILE A 17 -7.46 -36.82 2.98
N SER A 18 -7.53 -35.87 2.03
CA SER A 18 -7.12 -36.11 0.63
C SER A 18 -5.65 -35.81 0.50
N GLY A 19 -4.84 -36.78 0.23
CA GLY A 19 -3.41 -36.61 -0.06
C GLY A 19 -3.17 -35.99 -1.42
N ASP A 20 -1.98 -35.39 -1.60
CA ASP A 20 -1.52 -34.84 -2.88
C ASP A 20 -1.35 -35.92 -3.98
N ASP A 21 -1.31 -37.19 -3.57
CA ASP A 21 -1.33 -38.36 -4.48
C ASP A 21 -2.71 -38.75 -4.97
N GLY A 22 -3.76 -37.98 -4.58
CA GLY A 22 -5.16 -38.20 -4.95
C GLY A 22 -5.86 -39.30 -4.14
N ARG A 23 -5.19 -39.94 -3.16
CA ARG A 23 -5.78 -40.95 -2.28
C ARG A 23 -6.40 -40.35 -1.04
N ARG A 24 -7.29 -41.11 -0.41
CA ARG A 24 -7.92 -40.73 0.85
C ARG A 24 -7.30 -41.49 2.00
N TYR A 25 -7.04 -40.80 3.09
CA TYR A 25 -6.45 -41.34 4.30
C TYR A 25 -7.36 -41.03 5.48
N SER A 26 -7.73 -42.05 6.23
CA SER A 26 -8.43 -41.88 7.49
C SER A 26 -7.47 -41.48 8.58
N PHE A 27 -7.92 -40.69 9.55
CA PHE A 27 -7.11 -40.33 10.72
C PHE A 27 -7.93 -40.29 12.00
N SER A 28 -7.26 -40.53 13.12
CA SER A 28 -7.76 -40.31 14.47
C SER A 28 -7.18 -39.00 15.04
N ASN A 29 -7.93 -38.37 15.95
CA ASN A 29 -7.48 -37.18 16.64
C ASN A 29 -6.22 -37.44 17.55
N SER A 30 -5.94 -38.68 17.92
CA SER A 30 -4.70 -39.04 18.62
C SER A 30 -3.43 -38.75 17.80
N GLU A 31 -3.55 -38.81 16.49
CA GLU A 31 -2.46 -38.51 15.56
C GLU A 31 -2.33 -37.02 15.21
N TRP A 32 -3.25 -36.19 15.66
CA TRP A 32 -3.20 -34.74 15.48
C TRP A 32 -2.21 -34.08 16.43
N LYS A 33 -1.21 -33.38 15.90
CA LYS A 33 -0.11 -32.77 16.68
C LYS A 33 -0.21 -31.25 16.80
N ALA A 34 -1.27 -30.61 16.24
CA ALA A 34 -1.46 -29.17 16.39
C ALA A 34 -2.33 -28.85 17.64
N SER A 35 -2.17 -27.65 18.17
CA SER A 35 -2.93 -27.17 19.33
C SER A 35 -4.38 -26.81 19.01
N GLU A 36 -4.69 -26.55 17.73
CA GLU A 36 -6.05 -26.23 17.26
C GLU A 36 -6.73 -27.52 16.79
N SER A 37 -8.05 -27.64 16.98
CA SER A 37 -8.83 -28.79 16.49
C SER A 37 -8.83 -28.85 14.96
N PRO A 38 -8.86 -30.07 14.38
CA PRO A 38 -8.97 -30.23 12.92
C PRO A 38 -10.21 -29.55 12.36
N LYS A 39 -10.06 -28.89 11.20
CA LYS A 39 -11.16 -28.26 10.46
C LYS A 39 -11.10 -28.64 8.99
N VAL A 40 -12.25 -28.79 8.37
CA VAL A 40 -12.36 -29.02 6.93
C VAL A 40 -11.64 -27.93 6.14
N ASN A 41 -11.00 -28.31 5.06
CA ASN A 41 -10.18 -27.46 4.18
C ASN A 41 -8.81 -27.03 4.75
N GLN A 42 -8.38 -27.44 5.94
CA GLN A 42 -7.03 -27.22 6.40
C GLN A 42 -6.04 -28.07 5.62
N THR A 43 -4.89 -27.49 5.28
CA THR A 43 -3.75 -28.21 4.69
C THR A 43 -2.91 -28.81 5.82
N VAL A 44 -2.56 -30.08 5.68
CA VAL A 44 -1.81 -30.84 6.66
C VAL A 44 -0.60 -31.52 6.03
N ASP A 45 0.41 -31.77 6.82
CA ASP A 45 1.51 -32.67 6.52
C ASP A 45 1.39 -33.89 7.44
N PHE A 46 1.49 -35.09 6.87
CA PHE A 46 1.26 -36.34 7.59
C PHE A 46 2.08 -37.50 7.02
N GLU A 47 2.22 -38.55 7.80
CA GLU A 47 2.81 -39.81 7.38
C GLU A 47 1.69 -40.77 6.95
N ALA A 48 1.77 -41.26 5.71
CA ALA A 48 0.79 -42.18 5.15
C ALA A 48 1.25 -43.63 5.30
N GLN A 49 0.46 -44.47 5.98
CA GLN A 49 0.70 -45.91 6.10
C GLN A 49 -0.63 -46.66 5.95
N ASP A 50 -0.71 -47.59 5.03
CA ASP A 50 -1.86 -48.49 4.83
C ASP A 50 -3.22 -47.81 4.75
N GLY A 51 -3.31 -46.60 4.15
CA GLY A 51 -4.55 -45.84 4.04
C GLY A 51 -4.90 -45.03 5.28
N VAL A 52 -4.01 -44.99 6.28
CA VAL A 52 -4.15 -44.20 7.51
C VAL A 52 -3.11 -43.07 7.53
N ALA A 53 -3.52 -41.90 8.00
CA ALA A 53 -2.64 -40.77 8.21
C ALA A 53 -2.20 -40.71 9.68
N ASN A 54 -0.90 -40.70 9.92
CA ASN A 54 -0.27 -40.62 11.21
C ASN A 54 0.55 -39.35 11.36
N ALA A 55 0.87 -38.92 12.57
CA ALA A 55 1.73 -37.78 12.88
C ALA A 55 1.31 -36.51 12.09
N ILE A 56 0.07 -36.06 12.23
CA ILE A 56 -0.54 -35.00 11.41
C ILE A 56 -0.20 -33.64 11.98
N TYR A 57 0.47 -32.83 11.18
CA TYR A 57 0.83 -31.45 11.49
C TYR A 57 0.03 -30.48 10.62
N LEU A 58 -0.51 -29.43 11.24
CA LEU A 58 -1.16 -28.35 10.51
C LEU A 58 -0.10 -27.55 9.73
N VAL A 59 -0.21 -27.56 8.41
CA VAL A 59 0.54 -26.64 7.56
C VAL A 59 -0.19 -25.29 7.65
N LYS A 60 0.28 -24.39 8.50
CA LYS A 60 -0.19 -23.00 8.44
C LYS A 60 0.10 -22.50 7.03
N ALA A 61 -0.95 -22.04 6.33
CA ALA A 61 -0.74 -21.35 5.08
C ALA A 61 0.29 -20.25 5.37
N GLN A 62 1.50 -20.41 4.86
CA GLN A 62 2.42 -19.31 4.80
C GLN A 62 1.78 -18.35 3.82
N ILE A 63 1.09 -17.34 4.34
CA ILE A 63 0.95 -16.10 3.60
C ILE A 63 2.36 -15.82 3.13
N PRO A 64 2.62 -15.71 1.80
CA PRO A 64 3.96 -15.45 1.32
C PRO A 64 4.51 -14.34 2.21
N ASP A 65 5.58 -14.62 2.93
CA ASP A 65 6.18 -13.61 3.82
C ASP A 65 6.73 -12.53 2.88
N PHE A 66 5.86 -11.59 2.57
CA PHE A 66 6.13 -10.47 1.68
C PHE A 66 7.40 -9.72 2.09
N ALA A 67 7.69 -9.75 3.39
CA ALA A 67 8.90 -9.19 3.94
C ALA A 67 10.14 -10.04 3.62
N SER A 68 10.02 -11.34 3.40
CA SER A 68 11.15 -12.19 3.00
C SER A 68 11.59 -11.97 1.55
N THR A 69 10.65 -11.60 0.66
CA THR A 69 10.96 -11.22 -0.71
C THR A 69 11.71 -9.87 -0.80
N LEU A 70 11.61 -9.02 0.22
CA LEU A 70 12.26 -7.72 0.25
C LEU A 70 13.72 -7.77 0.71
N ASN A 71 14.23 -8.94 1.13
CA ASN A 71 15.61 -9.13 1.61
C ASN A 71 16.04 -8.07 2.65
N ILE A 72 15.10 -7.67 3.55
CA ILE A 72 15.32 -6.65 4.57
C ILE A 72 15.86 -7.33 5.83
N GLU A 73 17.08 -6.96 6.21
CA GLU A 73 17.70 -7.42 7.45
C GLU A 73 17.09 -6.68 8.67
N GLY A 74 16.92 -7.42 9.78
CA GLY A 74 16.40 -6.86 11.03
C GLY A 74 14.88 -6.91 11.19
N SER A 75 14.40 -7.29 12.38
CA SER A 75 12.97 -7.48 12.67
C SER A 75 12.13 -6.19 12.56
N GLU A 76 12.67 -5.05 12.98
CA GLU A 76 11.96 -3.77 12.96
C GLU A 76 11.88 -3.16 11.54
N ALA A 77 12.93 -3.31 10.74
CA ALA A 77 12.90 -2.92 9.34
C ALA A 77 11.89 -3.76 8.54
N ARG A 78 11.80 -5.07 8.81
CA ARG A 78 10.80 -5.97 8.23
C ARG A 78 9.37 -5.53 8.58
N LYS A 79 9.10 -5.20 9.85
CA LYS A 79 7.81 -4.63 10.26
C LYS A 79 7.52 -3.32 9.53
N GLY A 80 8.53 -2.47 9.36
CA GLY A 80 8.42 -1.22 8.60
C GLY A 80 7.99 -1.45 7.15
N ALA A 81 8.59 -2.42 6.47
CA ALA A 81 8.24 -2.78 5.10
C ALA A 81 6.78 -3.31 5.00
N VAL A 82 6.37 -4.18 5.93
CA VAL A 82 4.99 -4.70 5.97
C VAL A 82 3.98 -3.58 6.22
N TYR A 83 4.24 -2.68 7.16
CA TYR A 83 3.35 -1.54 7.40
C TYR A 83 3.26 -0.61 6.18
N GLY A 84 4.37 -0.34 5.52
CA GLY A 84 4.40 0.44 4.30
C GLY A 84 3.57 -0.20 3.16
N ALA A 85 3.72 -1.52 2.96
CA ALA A 85 2.98 -2.26 1.95
C ALA A 85 1.46 -2.28 2.25
N ILE A 86 1.06 -2.59 3.48
CA ILE A 86 -0.34 -2.57 3.91
C ILE A 86 -0.90 -1.15 3.78
N GLY A 87 -0.17 -0.13 4.22
CA GLY A 87 -0.56 1.27 4.12
C GLY A 87 -0.81 1.68 2.67
N SER A 88 0.10 1.36 1.76
CA SER A 88 -0.06 1.63 0.33
C SER A 88 -1.27 0.88 -0.26
N GLY A 89 -1.49 -0.39 0.13
CA GLY A 89 -2.68 -1.15 -0.27
C GLY A 89 -3.98 -0.49 0.18
N LEU A 90 -4.06 -0.05 1.44
CA LEU A 90 -5.25 0.64 1.96
C LEU A 90 -5.49 1.98 1.25
N THR A 91 -4.43 2.75 0.96
CA THR A 91 -4.55 3.99 0.20
C THR A 91 -5.14 3.75 -1.19
N PHE A 92 -4.83 2.63 -1.84
CA PHE A 92 -5.45 2.24 -3.10
C PHE A 92 -6.96 2.02 -2.97
N PHE A 93 -7.40 1.36 -1.89
CA PHE A 93 -8.83 1.14 -1.64
C PHE A 93 -9.59 2.41 -1.20
N SER A 94 -8.92 3.55 -1.05
CA SER A 94 -9.58 4.83 -0.75
C SER A 94 -10.56 5.29 -1.84
N ILE A 95 -10.51 4.69 -3.03
CA ILE A 95 -11.45 4.95 -4.13
C ILE A 95 -12.88 4.41 -3.84
N ILE A 96 -13.04 3.53 -2.83
CA ILE A 96 -14.34 2.94 -2.49
C ILE A 96 -15.23 3.99 -1.81
N PRO A 97 -16.44 4.28 -2.34
CA PRO A 97 -17.35 5.22 -1.72
C PRO A 97 -17.65 4.86 -0.25
N PHE A 98 -17.84 5.85 0.60
CA PHE A 98 -18.12 5.78 2.04
C PHE A 98 -17.00 5.19 2.92
N LEU A 99 -16.32 4.12 2.50
CA LEU A 99 -15.21 3.51 3.25
C LEU A 99 -13.84 4.12 2.88
N GLY A 100 -13.76 4.77 1.72
CA GLY A 100 -12.50 5.27 1.16
C GLY A 100 -11.75 6.21 2.08
N ILE A 101 -12.46 7.09 2.80
CA ILE A 101 -11.80 8.03 3.72
C ILE A 101 -11.15 7.32 4.91
N LEU A 102 -11.76 6.25 5.42
CA LEU A 102 -11.19 5.43 6.50
C LEU A 102 -9.93 4.68 6.00
N PHE A 103 -10.02 4.10 4.81
CA PHE A 103 -8.87 3.44 4.19
C PHE A 103 -7.73 4.42 3.87
N LEU A 104 -8.06 5.63 3.42
CA LEU A 104 -7.07 6.68 3.18
C LEU A 104 -6.32 7.05 4.46
N ILE A 105 -7.05 7.34 5.54
CA ILE A 105 -6.44 7.72 6.82
C ILE A 105 -5.60 6.58 7.38
N ALA A 106 -6.15 5.36 7.46
CA ALA A 106 -5.43 4.20 7.95
C ALA A 106 -4.20 3.89 7.08
N GLY A 107 -4.34 4.00 5.76
CA GLY A 107 -3.25 3.79 4.81
C GLY A 107 -2.10 4.77 5.01
N ILE A 108 -2.39 6.06 5.09
CA ILE A 108 -1.39 7.10 5.34
C ILE A 108 -0.68 6.87 6.69
N VAL A 109 -1.42 6.58 7.75
CA VAL A 109 -0.83 6.32 9.08
C VAL A 109 0.14 5.14 9.02
N LEU A 110 -0.27 4.04 8.41
CA LEU A 110 0.59 2.84 8.26
C LEU A 110 1.81 3.11 7.37
N GLU A 111 1.67 3.87 6.29
CA GLU A 111 2.82 4.28 5.47
C GLU A 111 3.83 5.09 6.29
N PHE A 112 3.36 6.07 7.07
CA PHE A 112 4.24 6.88 7.92
C PHE A 112 4.95 6.02 8.97
N MET A 113 4.22 5.11 9.64
CA MET A 113 4.81 4.17 10.61
C MET A 113 5.84 3.25 9.94
N GLY A 114 5.53 2.77 8.75
CA GLY A 114 6.41 1.90 7.96
C GLY A 114 7.71 2.60 7.58
N VAL A 115 7.61 3.77 6.95
CA VAL A 115 8.79 4.55 6.53
C VAL A 115 9.59 5.04 7.73
N LYS A 116 8.94 5.38 8.86
CA LYS A 116 9.65 5.73 10.09
C LYS A 116 10.50 4.57 10.59
N LYS A 117 9.92 3.36 10.69
CA LYS A 117 10.67 2.16 11.11
C LYS A 117 11.83 1.84 10.17
N LEU A 118 11.62 1.96 8.85
CA LEU A 118 12.70 1.80 7.87
C LEU A 118 13.81 2.85 8.08
N SER A 119 13.46 4.11 8.28
CA SER A 119 14.42 5.18 8.51
C SER A 119 15.23 5.00 9.80
N ASP A 120 14.55 4.61 10.89
CA ASP A 120 15.18 4.41 12.20
C ASP A 120 16.19 3.24 12.18
N ASN A 121 16.00 2.26 11.30
CA ASN A 121 16.88 1.10 11.12
C ASN A 121 17.88 1.25 9.96
N ALA A 122 17.94 2.40 9.31
CA ALA A 122 18.83 2.71 8.20
C ALA A 122 20.05 3.51 8.66
N PRO A 123 21.21 2.89 8.97
CA PRO A 123 22.34 3.57 9.59
C PRO A 123 22.98 4.63 8.69
N LYS A 124 22.88 4.49 7.38
CA LYS A 124 23.50 5.39 6.40
C LYS A 124 22.59 6.46 5.84
N GLN A 125 21.27 6.28 5.92
CA GLN A 125 20.25 7.10 5.24
C GLN A 125 19.23 7.67 6.24
N ARG A 126 19.68 8.47 7.20
CA ARG A 126 18.83 9.05 8.26
C ARG A 126 17.71 9.97 7.75
N ASP A 127 17.86 10.51 6.54
CA ASP A 127 16.91 11.48 5.99
C ASP A 127 15.71 10.84 5.28
N ILE A 128 15.56 9.52 5.30
CA ILE A 128 14.45 8.83 4.63
C ILE A 128 13.11 9.37 5.12
N PHE A 129 12.89 9.34 6.43
CA PHE A 129 11.62 9.75 7.02
C PHE A 129 11.37 11.25 6.86
N ILE A 130 12.38 12.08 7.07
CA ILE A 130 12.24 13.53 6.92
C ILE A 130 11.92 13.94 5.47
N ASN A 131 12.53 13.30 4.48
CA ASN A 131 12.20 13.53 3.08
C ASN A 131 10.80 13.05 2.74
N PHE A 132 10.35 11.93 3.33
CA PHE A 132 9.00 11.42 3.15
C PHE A 132 7.93 12.39 3.71
N ILE A 133 8.15 12.91 4.93
CA ILE A 133 7.25 13.92 5.54
C ILE A 133 7.18 15.19 4.68
N TRP A 134 8.33 15.73 4.26
CA TRP A 134 8.35 16.92 3.41
C TRP A 134 7.72 16.67 2.04
N GLY A 135 7.85 15.44 1.52
CA GLY A 135 7.21 15.02 0.27
C GLY A 135 5.69 15.08 0.35
N TYR A 136 5.10 14.41 1.32
CA TYR A 136 3.65 14.45 1.57
C TYR A 136 3.17 15.83 2.00
N GLY A 137 3.87 16.45 2.95
CA GLY A 137 3.53 17.77 3.49
C GLY A 137 3.44 18.84 2.42
N ALA A 138 4.41 18.87 1.50
CA ALA A 138 4.40 19.83 0.39
C ALA A 138 3.19 19.65 -0.51
N ILE A 139 2.84 18.42 -0.89
CA ILE A 139 1.69 18.13 -1.74
C ILE A 139 0.39 18.56 -1.05
N ILE A 140 0.24 18.24 0.24
CA ILE A 140 -0.95 18.62 1.03
C ILE A 140 -1.06 20.14 1.13
N VAL A 141 0.01 20.83 1.52
CA VAL A 141 0.03 22.29 1.62
C VAL A 141 -0.27 22.95 0.28
N GLY A 142 0.34 22.46 -0.80
CA GLY A 142 0.09 22.95 -2.15
C GLY A 142 -1.39 22.78 -2.56
N THR A 143 -1.99 21.64 -2.24
CA THR A 143 -3.41 21.36 -2.53
C THR A 143 -4.33 22.30 -1.73
N ILE A 144 -4.07 22.51 -0.45
CA ILE A 144 -4.86 23.41 0.41
C ILE A 144 -4.76 24.84 -0.14
N LEU A 145 -3.57 25.33 -0.42
CA LEU A 145 -3.36 26.69 -0.95
C LEU A 145 -4.05 26.88 -2.31
N MET A 146 -3.90 25.91 -3.22
CA MET A 146 -4.60 25.91 -4.51
C MET A 146 -6.12 26.00 -4.30
N THR A 147 -6.69 25.19 -3.42
CA THR A 147 -8.14 25.15 -3.16
C THR A 147 -8.65 26.49 -2.60
N ILE A 148 -7.90 27.11 -1.68
CA ILE A 148 -8.24 28.41 -1.13
C ILE A 148 -8.21 29.50 -2.20
N ILE A 149 -7.13 29.53 -3.01
CA ILE A 149 -6.95 30.56 -4.04
C ILE A 149 -8.00 30.40 -5.16
N MET A 150 -8.25 29.16 -5.61
CA MET A 150 -9.27 28.89 -6.62
C MET A 150 -10.68 29.21 -6.08
N GLY A 151 -10.97 28.83 -4.84
CA GLY A 151 -12.25 29.15 -4.20
C GLY A 151 -12.47 30.66 -4.05
N ALA A 152 -11.47 31.41 -3.66
CA ALA A 152 -11.54 32.88 -3.59
C ALA A 152 -11.73 33.49 -5.01
N GLY A 153 -11.05 32.97 -6.03
CA GLY A 153 -11.23 33.38 -7.40
C GLY A 153 -12.65 33.12 -7.94
N MET A 154 -13.21 31.94 -7.63
CA MET A 154 -14.60 31.60 -8.00
C MET A 154 -15.62 32.50 -7.32
N LEU A 155 -15.46 32.80 -6.03
CA LEU A 155 -16.34 33.68 -5.28
C LEU A 155 -16.27 35.13 -5.82
N GLY A 156 -15.06 35.62 -6.11
CA GLY A 156 -14.88 36.96 -6.71
C GLY A 156 -15.52 37.06 -8.11
N GLY A 157 -15.38 36.03 -8.93
CA GLY A 157 -16.02 35.92 -10.23
C GLY A 157 -17.55 35.87 -10.14
N ALA A 158 -18.10 35.11 -9.18
CA ALA A 158 -19.54 34.99 -8.97
C ALA A 158 -20.17 36.30 -8.44
N MET A 159 -19.49 37.03 -7.57
CA MET A 159 -19.95 38.34 -7.09
C MET A 159 -19.98 39.39 -8.19
N SER A 160 -19.06 39.36 -9.15
CA SER A 160 -19.04 40.28 -10.29
C SER A 160 -20.13 39.99 -11.30
N MET A 161 -20.66 38.78 -11.41
CA MET A 161 -21.77 38.41 -12.28
C MET A 161 -23.12 38.97 -11.80
N ASN A 162 -23.26 39.35 -10.56
CA ASN A 162 -24.51 39.84 -9.97
C ASN A 162 -24.65 41.36 -10.06
N SER A 163 -23.60 42.08 -10.42
CA SER A 163 -23.64 43.50 -10.78
C SER A 163 -23.86 43.64 -12.28
N SER A 164 -24.96 44.20 -12.72
CA SER A 164 -25.51 44.45 -14.05
C SER A 164 -24.54 44.72 -15.22
N GLY A 165 -23.64 43.81 -15.46
CA GLY A 165 -22.69 43.82 -16.58
C GLY A 165 -21.66 42.71 -16.34
N PHE A 166 -21.41 41.94 -17.39
CA PHE A 166 -20.31 40.98 -17.46
C PHE A 166 -19.00 41.81 -17.41
N ASP A 167 -18.61 42.27 -16.23
CA ASP A 167 -17.36 42.97 -16.07
C ASP A 167 -16.21 42.04 -16.39
N ASN A 168 -15.54 42.26 -17.51
CA ASN A 168 -14.32 41.55 -17.94
C ASN A 168 -13.26 41.53 -16.82
N PHE A 169 -13.34 42.47 -15.88
CA PHE A 169 -12.46 42.55 -14.72
C PHE A 169 -12.71 41.44 -13.70
N GLY A 170 -13.96 41.12 -13.34
CA GLY A 170 -14.27 40.04 -12.39
C GLY A 170 -14.01 38.65 -12.97
N ALA A 171 -14.28 38.45 -14.27
CA ALA A 171 -13.89 37.22 -14.95
C ALA A 171 -12.36 37.06 -15.02
N GLY A 172 -11.64 38.20 -15.21
CA GLY A 172 -10.17 38.21 -15.18
C GLY A 172 -9.59 37.85 -13.82
N ILE A 173 -10.16 38.31 -12.71
CA ILE A 173 -9.75 37.96 -11.35
C ILE A 173 -10.02 36.46 -11.08
N GLY A 174 -11.18 35.94 -11.49
CA GLY A 174 -11.54 34.54 -11.35
C GLY A 174 -10.57 33.62 -12.09
N MET A 175 -10.30 33.86 -13.35
CA MET A 175 -9.35 33.09 -14.14
C MET A 175 -7.91 33.29 -13.68
N GLY A 176 -7.49 34.51 -13.35
CA GLY A 176 -6.18 34.82 -12.83
C GLY A 176 -5.89 34.06 -11.50
N GLY A 177 -6.87 34.02 -10.60
CA GLY A 177 -6.79 33.26 -9.35
C GLY A 177 -6.63 31.74 -9.59
N MET A 178 -7.37 31.19 -10.57
CA MET A 178 -7.23 29.79 -10.95
C MET A 178 -5.82 29.46 -11.45
N PHE A 179 -5.30 30.25 -12.41
CA PHE A 179 -3.95 30.04 -12.93
C PHE A 179 -2.90 30.20 -11.84
N PHE A 180 -3.01 31.21 -11.00
CA PHE A 180 -2.07 31.46 -9.91
C PHE A 180 -2.09 30.31 -8.88
N GLY A 181 -3.26 29.79 -8.53
CA GLY A 181 -3.39 28.63 -7.65
C GLY A 181 -2.73 27.38 -8.23
N ILE A 182 -2.89 27.15 -9.55
CA ILE A 182 -2.23 26.03 -10.24
C ILE A 182 -0.70 26.18 -10.22
N PHE A 183 -0.16 27.37 -10.45
CA PHE A 183 1.29 27.60 -10.42
C PHE A 183 1.87 27.37 -9.01
N ILE A 184 1.19 27.83 -7.96
CA ILE A 184 1.60 27.56 -6.59
C ILE A 184 1.60 26.05 -6.32
N TYR A 185 0.51 25.36 -6.69
CA TYR A 185 0.42 23.92 -6.55
C TYR A 185 1.57 23.19 -7.25
N LEU A 186 1.88 23.55 -8.49
CA LEU A 186 2.98 22.96 -9.27
C LEU A 186 4.33 23.13 -8.56
N GLY A 187 4.59 24.28 -7.97
CA GLY A 187 5.82 24.51 -7.19
C GLY A 187 5.93 23.53 -6.00
N PHE A 188 4.85 23.42 -5.21
CA PHE A 188 4.80 22.48 -4.08
C PHE A 188 4.82 21.03 -4.54
N ALA A 189 4.14 20.69 -5.63
CA ALA A 189 4.13 19.34 -6.19
C ALA A 189 5.53 18.92 -6.65
N ILE A 190 6.24 19.76 -7.38
CA ILE A 190 7.61 19.48 -7.84
C ILE A 190 8.54 19.27 -6.63
N TYR A 191 8.48 20.15 -5.64
CA TYR A 191 9.27 20.01 -4.42
C TYR A 191 8.92 18.69 -3.69
N GLY A 192 7.61 18.39 -3.53
CA GLY A 192 7.13 17.19 -2.89
C GLY A 192 7.60 15.92 -3.58
N VAL A 193 7.57 15.91 -4.93
CA VAL A 193 8.04 14.79 -5.75
C VAL A 193 9.55 14.57 -5.59
N ILE A 194 10.34 15.63 -5.58
CA ILE A 194 11.78 15.52 -5.38
C ILE A 194 12.08 14.90 -4.00
N LYS A 195 11.37 15.32 -2.96
CA LYS A 195 11.52 14.79 -1.61
C LYS A 195 11.08 13.33 -1.52
N MET A 196 9.95 12.99 -2.13
CA MET A 196 9.44 11.62 -2.20
C MET A 196 10.39 10.70 -2.96
N TYR A 197 10.89 11.16 -4.11
CA TYR A 197 11.93 10.45 -4.87
C TYR A 197 13.14 10.12 -3.99
N LYS A 198 13.66 11.12 -3.26
CA LYS A 198 14.81 10.92 -2.37
C LYS A 198 14.50 9.87 -1.30
N ALA A 199 13.34 9.95 -0.66
CA ALA A 199 12.93 8.99 0.37
C ALA A 199 12.88 7.56 -0.16
N ILE A 200 12.13 7.32 -1.24
CA ILE A 200 11.92 5.99 -1.82
C ILE A 200 13.22 5.42 -2.41
N ASN A 201 13.98 6.26 -3.11
CA ASN A 201 15.26 5.84 -3.68
C ASN A 201 16.28 5.48 -2.58
N SER A 202 16.28 6.22 -1.46
CA SER A 202 17.14 5.92 -0.30
C SER A 202 16.77 4.60 0.35
N ILE A 203 15.49 4.24 0.45
CA ILE A 203 15.05 2.90 0.87
C ILE A 203 15.63 1.84 -0.08
N GLY A 204 15.51 2.07 -1.40
CA GLY A 204 16.03 1.15 -2.41
C GLY A 204 17.56 0.96 -2.36
N ILE A 205 18.29 1.97 -1.92
CA ILE A 205 19.76 1.91 -1.77
C ILE A 205 20.12 1.20 -0.46
N GLU A 206 19.53 1.64 0.65
CA GLU A 206 19.89 1.17 1.98
C GLU A 206 19.58 -0.31 2.18
N TYR A 207 18.43 -0.74 1.70
CA TYR A 207 17.96 -2.13 1.82
C TYR A 207 18.25 -2.99 0.60
N ASN A 208 19.00 -2.47 -0.38
CA ASN A 208 19.34 -3.15 -1.63
C ASN A 208 18.12 -3.71 -2.39
N VAL A 209 17.04 -2.93 -2.46
CA VAL A 209 15.80 -3.28 -3.17
C VAL A 209 15.73 -2.55 -4.51
N PRO A 210 16.13 -3.17 -5.63
CA PRO A 210 16.16 -2.51 -6.95
C PRO A 210 14.79 -1.99 -7.39
N LEU A 211 13.71 -2.70 -6.99
CA LEU A 211 12.33 -2.32 -7.30
C LEU A 211 11.99 -0.94 -6.74
N MET A 212 12.43 -0.60 -5.53
CA MET A 212 12.18 0.72 -4.93
C MET A 212 12.87 1.85 -5.71
N LYS A 213 14.02 1.60 -6.32
CA LYS A 213 14.67 2.57 -7.22
C LYS A 213 13.85 2.81 -8.49
N LEU A 214 13.21 1.76 -9.02
CA LEU A 214 12.30 1.87 -10.15
C LEU A 214 11.03 2.63 -9.77
N VAL A 215 10.43 2.32 -8.62
CA VAL A 215 9.27 3.02 -8.05
C VAL A 215 9.56 4.51 -7.89
N ALA A 216 10.72 4.88 -7.34
CA ALA A 216 11.12 6.28 -7.19
C ALA A 216 11.15 7.02 -8.53
N LYS A 217 11.74 6.42 -9.58
CA LYS A 217 11.76 6.99 -10.94
C LYS A 217 10.35 7.09 -11.54
N GLY A 218 9.54 6.07 -11.36
CA GLY A 218 8.15 6.04 -11.84
C GLY A 218 7.30 7.17 -11.23
N TYR A 219 7.52 7.52 -9.96
CA TYR A 219 6.86 8.68 -9.33
C TYR A 219 7.17 10.00 -10.07
N VAL A 220 8.44 10.25 -10.37
CA VAL A 220 8.86 11.47 -11.07
C VAL A 220 8.27 11.52 -12.47
N ILE A 221 8.43 10.44 -13.24
CA ILE A 221 7.93 10.35 -14.63
C ILE A 221 6.41 10.47 -14.65
N GLY A 222 5.72 9.77 -13.75
CA GLY A 222 4.26 9.80 -13.67
C GLY A 222 3.71 11.20 -13.47
N ILE A 223 4.26 11.97 -12.51
CA ILE A 223 3.78 13.33 -12.23
C ILE A 223 4.08 14.30 -13.38
N ILE A 224 5.22 14.16 -14.05
CA ILE A 224 5.54 14.99 -15.22
C ILE A 224 4.56 14.71 -16.37
N LEU A 225 4.14 13.47 -16.56
CA LEU A 225 3.26 13.07 -17.67
C LEU A 225 1.76 13.26 -17.39
N VAL A 226 1.34 13.49 -16.13
CA VAL A 226 -0.06 13.75 -15.78
C VAL A 226 -0.66 14.90 -16.60
N PRO A 227 -0.04 16.10 -16.67
CA PRO A 227 -0.62 17.21 -17.42
C PRO A 227 -0.55 17.03 -18.93
N LEU A 228 0.32 16.15 -19.44
CA LEU A 228 0.55 16.04 -20.88
C LEU A 228 -0.53 15.22 -21.61
N LEU A 229 -0.94 14.07 -21.09
CA LEU A 229 -1.87 13.16 -21.81
C LEU A 229 -2.70 12.26 -20.89
N GLY A 230 -2.73 12.48 -19.60
CA GLY A 230 -3.33 11.53 -18.64
C GLY A 230 -2.53 10.23 -18.49
N ILE A 231 -1.53 9.96 -19.33
CA ILE A 231 -0.66 8.77 -19.27
C ILE A 231 0.09 8.72 -17.93
N GLY A 232 0.38 9.89 -17.36
CA GLY A 232 1.00 10.00 -16.04
C GLY A 232 0.22 9.26 -14.94
N TYR A 233 -1.11 9.24 -15.00
CA TYR A 233 -1.93 8.48 -14.05
C TYR A 233 -1.71 6.98 -14.17
N LEU A 234 -1.54 6.44 -15.37
CA LEU A 234 -1.23 5.03 -15.58
C LEU A 234 0.13 4.67 -15.00
N ILE A 235 1.14 5.51 -15.20
CA ILE A 235 2.49 5.32 -14.65
C ILE A 235 2.46 5.41 -13.12
N LEU A 236 1.75 6.38 -12.56
CA LEU A 236 1.57 6.50 -11.11
C LEU A 236 0.85 5.28 -10.53
N PHE A 237 -0.17 4.77 -11.22
CA PHE A 237 -0.89 3.56 -10.83
C PHE A 237 0.03 2.33 -10.79
N ILE A 238 0.81 2.10 -11.85
CA ILE A 238 1.79 1.01 -11.91
C ILE A 238 2.84 1.17 -10.80
N THR A 239 3.36 2.40 -10.63
CA THR A 239 4.33 2.72 -9.59
C THR A 239 3.78 2.44 -8.19
N PHE A 240 2.50 2.76 -7.98
CA PHE A 240 1.81 2.49 -6.73
C PHE A 240 1.67 0.98 -6.46
N ILE A 241 1.30 0.20 -7.48
CA ILE A 241 1.24 -1.27 -7.35
C ILE A 241 2.62 -1.84 -7.01
N LEU A 242 3.67 -1.40 -7.72
CA LEU A 242 5.05 -1.86 -7.48
C LEU A 242 5.59 -1.49 -6.08
N LYS A 243 5.01 -0.47 -5.44
CA LYS A 243 5.35 -0.08 -4.07
C LYS A 243 4.80 -1.06 -3.02
N ILE A 244 3.73 -1.79 -3.36
CA ILE A 244 3.13 -2.80 -2.50
C ILE A 244 3.97 -4.08 -2.49
N PHE A 245 4.65 -4.40 -3.60
CA PHE A 245 5.55 -5.54 -3.76
C PHE A 245 6.99 -5.20 -3.39
#